data_a82979307c45aa985fcfc1656b2666ff
#
_entry.id   a82979307c45aa985fcfc1656b2666ff
#
_cell.length_a   1.000
_cell.length_b   1.000
_cell.length_c   1.000
_cell.angle_alpha   90.00
_cell.angle_beta   90.00
_cell.angle_gamma   90.00
#
_symmetry.space_group_name_H-M   'P 1'
#
loop_
_entity.id
_entity.type
_entity.pdbx_description
1 polymer ?
#
loop_
_entity_poly.entity_id
_entity_poly.type
_entity_poly.pdbx_seq_one_letter_code
_entity_poly.pdbx_strand_id
1 'polypeptide(L)'
;MSNTSQSLPVGEEIFLLKMGEMVLKGLNRRTFEERLMGNARRRLEPYGKFRIYSRQSITYVEPKEAGCDLDGAFETLRRLFGAVGLSRAKACEKTPEAILETAKTYLRDDLMAARTFKVESKRSDKSFPMTSIQLSQFVGGELNEAFPHIQADMHTPEVVVHVEVRDFAAYVHANPTPGAGGLPVGVGGTAVSLLSGGIDSPVASWMMAKRGLALEMVHFFSYPYTSPEAKEKVLELARLLTPWCGRLTVHVVPFTEIQEELRRSCPESLFTLLMRRFMMRIAQRVAQRVGAHGLVTGESLGQVASQTME
;
A
#
# COMPACT_ATOMS: atom_id res chain seq x y z
N MET A 1 -32.47 3.46 10.88
CA MET A 1 -31.05 3.64 11.22
C MET A 1 -30.62 4.97 10.64
N SER A 2 -30.45 5.95 11.49
CA SER A 2 -30.26 7.37 11.16
C SER A 2 -28.98 7.59 10.37
N ASN A 3 -29.17 8.01 9.13
CA ASN A 3 -28.13 8.46 8.23
C ASN A 3 -27.69 9.87 8.69
N THR A 4 -26.81 9.95 9.68
CA THR A 4 -26.17 11.21 10.03
C THR A 4 -25.21 11.56 8.87
N SER A 5 -25.69 12.35 7.95
CA SER A 5 -24.89 13.10 6.99
C SER A 5 -24.04 14.11 7.76
N GLN A 6 -22.94 13.64 8.38
CA GLN A 6 -21.93 14.56 8.87
C GLN A 6 -21.23 15.13 7.64
N SER A 7 -21.47 16.42 7.39
CA SER A 7 -20.70 17.22 6.44
C SER A 7 -19.21 17.09 6.82
N LEU A 8 -18.38 16.83 5.81
CA LEU A 8 -16.94 16.93 5.97
C LEU A 8 -16.57 18.33 6.48
N PRO A 9 -15.57 18.45 7.35
CA PRO A 9 -15.00 19.74 7.67
C PRO A 9 -14.41 20.33 6.40
N VAL A 10 -15.13 21.31 5.84
CA VAL A 10 -14.64 22.10 4.71
C VAL A 10 -13.34 22.78 5.13
N GLY A 11 -12.33 22.68 4.31
CA GLY A 11 -11.02 23.30 4.57
C GLY A 11 -9.95 22.38 5.16
N GLU A 12 -10.22 21.11 5.44
CA GLU A 12 -9.20 20.17 5.88
C GLU A 12 -8.52 19.40 4.75
N GLU A 13 -7.24 19.04 4.97
CA GLU A 13 -6.52 18.16 4.07
C GLU A 13 -6.85 16.70 4.36
N ILE A 14 -7.10 15.92 3.32
CA ILE A 14 -7.46 14.51 3.39
C ILE A 14 -6.63 13.69 2.39
N PHE A 15 -6.66 12.38 2.53
CA PHE A 15 -6.06 11.49 1.54
C PHE A 15 -7.12 10.75 0.74
N LEU A 16 -6.91 10.67 -0.57
CA LEU A 16 -7.71 9.92 -1.52
C LEU A 16 -6.90 8.75 -2.04
N LEU A 17 -7.28 7.50 -1.66
CA LEU A 17 -6.64 6.30 -2.17
C LEU A 17 -7.46 5.76 -3.33
N LYS A 18 -6.88 5.73 -4.52
CA LYS A 18 -7.47 5.08 -5.71
C LYS A 18 -7.20 3.59 -5.65
N MET A 19 -8.28 2.81 -5.77
CA MET A 19 -8.19 1.36 -5.75
C MET A 19 -7.72 0.84 -7.11
N GLY A 20 -6.87 -0.20 -7.10
CA GLY A 20 -6.38 -0.86 -8.30
C GLY A 20 -7.26 -2.03 -8.75
N GLU A 21 -6.61 -3.17 -9.00
CA GLU A 21 -7.25 -4.39 -9.54
C GLU A 21 -8.42 -4.94 -8.69
N MET A 22 -8.53 -4.57 -7.42
CA MET A 22 -9.64 -5.01 -6.58
C MET A 22 -10.99 -4.46 -7.01
N VAL A 23 -11.04 -3.40 -7.83
CA VAL A 23 -12.29 -2.89 -8.43
C VAL A 23 -12.94 -3.94 -9.32
N LEU A 24 -12.14 -4.85 -9.91
CA LEU A 24 -12.58 -5.91 -10.80
C LEU A 24 -13.10 -7.16 -10.08
N LYS A 25 -13.10 -7.18 -8.73
CA LYS A 25 -13.46 -8.37 -7.92
C LYS A 25 -14.96 -8.64 -7.79
N GLY A 26 -15.81 -7.92 -8.51
CA GLY A 26 -17.25 -8.15 -8.56
C GLY A 26 -17.89 -8.18 -7.15
N LEU A 27 -18.60 -9.25 -6.84
CA LEU A 27 -19.33 -9.42 -5.55
C LEU A 27 -18.40 -9.43 -4.32
N ASN A 28 -17.14 -9.82 -4.48
CA ASN A 28 -16.15 -9.86 -3.39
C ASN A 28 -15.50 -8.52 -3.10
N ARG A 29 -15.76 -7.50 -3.90
CA ARG A 29 -15.13 -6.18 -3.79
C ARG A 29 -15.21 -5.61 -2.37
N ARG A 30 -16.37 -5.72 -1.73
CA ARG A 30 -16.60 -5.22 -0.37
C ARG A 30 -15.61 -5.80 0.65
N THR A 31 -15.34 -7.09 0.59
CA THR A 31 -14.37 -7.77 1.47
C THR A 31 -12.95 -7.21 1.29
N PHE A 32 -12.56 -6.92 0.05
CA PHE A 32 -11.26 -6.31 -0.24
C PHE A 32 -11.17 -4.87 0.28
N GLU A 33 -12.23 -4.07 0.09
CA GLU A 33 -12.32 -2.70 0.61
C GLU A 33 -12.25 -2.68 2.14
N GLU A 34 -13.01 -3.53 2.82
CA GLU A 34 -13.00 -3.65 4.28
C GLU A 34 -11.60 -4.04 4.80
N ARG A 35 -10.92 -4.96 4.11
CA ARG A 35 -9.55 -5.37 4.45
C ARG A 35 -8.56 -4.21 4.26
N LEU A 36 -8.65 -3.48 3.14
CA LEU A 36 -7.82 -2.30 2.89
C LEU A 36 -8.00 -1.25 4.00
N MET A 37 -9.25 -0.90 4.32
CA MET A 37 -9.57 0.06 5.37
C MET A 37 -9.09 -0.42 6.75
N GLY A 38 -9.23 -1.71 7.05
CA GLY A 38 -8.73 -2.31 8.29
C GLY A 38 -7.20 -2.25 8.39
N ASN A 39 -6.50 -2.50 7.28
CA ASN A 39 -5.05 -2.36 7.21
C ASN A 39 -4.61 -0.90 7.37
N ALA A 40 -5.30 0.04 6.72
CA ALA A 40 -5.04 1.47 6.85
C ALA A 40 -5.23 1.94 8.32
N ARG A 41 -6.34 1.58 8.98
CA ARG A 41 -6.59 1.98 10.38
C ARG A 41 -5.45 1.56 11.31
N ARG A 42 -5.03 0.29 11.24
CA ARG A 42 -3.95 -0.22 12.11
C ARG A 42 -2.62 0.49 11.88
N ARG A 43 -2.32 0.83 10.61
CA ARG A 43 -1.04 1.46 10.27
C ARG A 43 -1.02 2.95 10.57
N LEU A 44 -2.17 3.59 10.59
CA LEU A 44 -2.30 5.03 10.87
C LEU A 44 -2.42 5.35 12.36
N GLU A 45 -2.63 4.35 13.23
CA GLU A 45 -2.76 4.54 14.67
C GLU A 45 -1.63 5.39 15.31
N PRO A 46 -0.34 5.24 14.91
CA PRO A 46 0.74 6.06 15.47
C PRO A 46 0.71 7.53 15.04
N TYR A 47 -0.03 7.88 13.98
CA TYR A 47 -0.06 9.22 13.38
C TYR A 47 -1.28 10.05 13.81
N GLY A 48 -2.18 9.50 14.61
CA GLY A 48 -3.40 10.16 15.08
C GLY A 48 -4.67 9.41 14.72
N LYS A 49 -5.82 10.04 14.97
CA LYS A 49 -7.12 9.44 14.71
C LYS A 49 -7.64 9.85 13.33
N PHE A 50 -7.91 8.85 12.49
CA PHE A 50 -8.44 9.05 11.16
C PHE A 50 -9.81 8.40 11.00
N ARG A 51 -10.69 9.06 10.25
CA ARG A 51 -11.92 8.48 9.71
C ARG A 51 -11.58 7.87 8.34
N ILE A 52 -11.87 6.56 8.19
CA ILE A 52 -11.55 5.84 6.95
C ILE A 52 -12.82 5.17 6.45
N TYR A 53 -13.21 5.50 5.23
CA TYR A 53 -14.37 4.93 4.57
C TYR A 53 -14.14 4.83 3.06
N SER A 54 -14.90 3.95 2.39
CA SER A 54 -14.80 3.77 0.94
C SER A 54 -16.12 4.18 0.28
N ARG A 55 -16.02 4.93 -0.81
CA ARG A 55 -17.16 5.35 -1.64
C ARG A 55 -16.72 5.53 -3.09
N GLN A 56 -17.51 5.04 -4.03
CA GLN A 56 -17.27 5.21 -5.47
C GLN A 56 -15.84 4.84 -5.93
N SER A 57 -15.30 3.71 -5.44
CA SER A 57 -13.95 3.20 -5.75
C SER A 57 -12.79 4.04 -5.21
N ILE A 58 -13.07 4.94 -4.28
CA ILE A 58 -12.06 5.73 -3.58
C ILE A 58 -12.17 5.43 -2.08
N THR A 59 -11.05 5.22 -1.42
CA THR A 59 -10.97 5.20 0.04
C THR A 59 -10.52 6.57 0.52
N TYR A 60 -11.34 7.19 1.34
CA TYR A 60 -11.12 8.48 1.96
C TYR A 60 -10.49 8.28 3.34
N VAL A 61 -9.45 9.04 3.63
CA VAL A 61 -8.78 9.05 4.94
C VAL A 61 -8.74 10.50 5.42
N GLU A 62 -9.52 10.78 6.45
CA GLU A 62 -9.74 12.12 6.99
C GLU A 62 -9.22 12.21 8.43
N PRO A 63 -8.43 13.24 8.78
CA PRO A 63 -8.08 13.47 10.18
C PRO A 63 -9.35 13.77 11.00
N LYS A 64 -9.46 13.20 12.20
CA LYS A 64 -10.58 13.45 13.11
C LYS A 64 -10.29 14.54 14.14
N GLU A 65 -9.03 14.88 14.31
CA GLU A 65 -8.55 15.82 15.32
C GLU A 65 -7.37 16.63 14.77
N ALA A 66 -7.19 17.83 15.26
CA ALA A 66 -6.02 18.63 14.97
C ALA A 66 -4.76 17.95 15.55
N GLY A 67 -3.62 18.09 14.86
CA GLY A 67 -2.35 17.52 15.33
C GLY A 67 -2.05 16.10 14.84
N CYS A 68 -2.87 15.53 13.95
CA CYS A 68 -2.48 14.31 13.22
C CYS A 68 -1.20 14.57 12.40
N ASP A 69 -0.26 13.63 12.45
CA ASP A 69 0.92 13.64 11.56
C ASP A 69 0.50 13.20 10.15
N LEU A 70 0.20 14.20 9.30
CA LEU A 70 -0.25 13.96 7.94
C LEU A 70 0.89 13.46 7.04
N ASP A 71 2.14 13.86 7.28
CA ASP A 71 3.28 13.45 6.47
C ASP A 71 3.64 11.98 6.73
N GLY A 72 3.75 11.57 7.98
CA GLY A 72 3.95 10.18 8.37
C GLY A 72 2.81 9.28 7.91
N ALA A 73 1.57 9.76 8.02
CA ALA A 73 0.39 9.05 7.53
C ALA A 73 0.44 8.84 6.01
N PHE A 74 0.80 9.87 5.24
CA PHE A 74 0.92 9.81 3.78
C PHE A 74 1.98 8.80 3.34
N GLU A 75 3.18 8.86 3.91
CA GLU A 75 4.27 7.92 3.61
C GLU A 75 3.90 6.47 3.98
N THR A 76 3.13 6.27 5.02
CA THR A 76 2.60 4.96 5.41
C THR A 76 1.57 4.45 4.41
N LEU A 77 0.66 5.31 3.96
CA LEU A 77 -0.36 4.96 2.97
C LEU A 77 0.24 4.64 1.59
N ARG A 78 1.34 5.29 1.20
CA ARG A 78 2.07 4.98 -0.05
C ARG A 78 2.55 3.52 -0.11
N ARG A 79 2.84 2.91 1.03
CA ARG A 79 3.29 1.51 1.17
C ARG A 79 2.16 0.53 1.41
N LEU A 80 0.91 0.99 1.36
CA LEU A 80 -0.26 0.15 1.60
C LEU A 80 -0.66 -0.60 0.32
N PHE A 81 -0.50 -1.92 0.31
CA PHE A 81 -0.96 -2.74 -0.80
C PHE A 81 -2.48 -2.67 -0.96
N GLY A 82 -2.93 -2.56 -2.23
CA GLY A 82 -4.32 -2.39 -2.63
C GLY A 82 -4.62 -1.01 -3.23
N ALA A 83 -3.83 0.02 -2.94
CA ALA A 83 -3.95 1.35 -3.51
C ALA A 83 -2.95 1.54 -4.66
N VAL A 84 -3.42 1.96 -5.85
CA VAL A 84 -2.56 2.24 -7.02
C VAL A 84 -2.19 3.71 -7.14
N GLY A 85 -2.93 4.59 -6.48
CA GLY A 85 -2.67 6.03 -6.46
C GLY A 85 -3.11 6.62 -5.14
N LEU A 86 -2.36 7.61 -4.69
CA LEU A 86 -2.59 8.35 -3.45
C LEU A 86 -2.48 9.84 -3.75
N SER A 87 -3.49 10.61 -3.33
CA SER A 87 -3.48 12.08 -3.45
C SER A 87 -3.72 12.71 -2.09
N ARG A 88 -2.98 13.75 -1.79
CA ARG A 88 -3.36 14.74 -0.76
C ARG A 88 -4.35 15.69 -1.43
N ALA A 89 -5.47 15.92 -0.81
CA ALA A 89 -6.55 16.74 -1.37
C ALA A 89 -7.12 17.68 -0.32
N LYS A 90 -7.53 18.85 -0.75
CA LYS A 90 -8.27 19.79 0.06
C LYS A 90 -9.76 19.66 -0.23
N ALA A 91 -10.55 19.48 0.82
CA ALA A 91 -12.00 19.47 0.72
C ALA A 91 -12.56 20.90 0.71
N CYS A 92 -13.52 21.18 -0.16
CA CYS A 92 -14.20 22.47 -0.23
C CYS A 92 -15.69 22.32 -0.54
N GLU A 93 -16.41 23.41 -0.45
CA GLU A 93 -17.82 23.46 -0.84
C GLU A 93 -18.00 23.17 -2.33
N LYS A 94 -19.16 22.63 -2.69
CA LYS A 94 -19.51 22.32 -4.09
C LYS A 94 -20.01 23.55 -4.82
N THR A 95 -19.19 24.59 -4.90
CA THR A 95 -19.44 25.78 -5.69
C THR A 95 -18.23 26.03 -6.60
N PRO A 96 -18.43 26.56 -7.82
CA PRO A 96 -17.29 26.84 -8.71
C PRO A 96 -16.29 27.81 -8.07
N GLU A 97 -16.77 28.80 -7.30
CA GLU A 97 -16.00 29.83 -6.64
C GLU A 97 -15.11 29.20 -5.52
N ALA A 98 -15.69 28.34 -4.66
CA ALA A 98 -14.95 27.68 -3.59
C ALA A 98 -13.91 26.70 -4.15
N ILE A 99 -14.22 25.99 -5.24
CA ILE A 99 -13.28 25.11 -5.93
C ILE A 99 -12.10 25.91 -6.47
N LEU A 100 -12.39 27.04 -7.14
CA LEU A 100 -11.35 27.91 -7.71
C LEU A 100 -10.44 28.49 -6.62
N GLU A 101 -11.03 29.03 -5.56
CA GLU A 101 -10.27 29.61 -4.45
C GLU A 101 -9.39 28.54 -3.78
N THR A 102 -9.92 27.34 -3.61
CA THR A 102 -9.14 26.22 -3.07
C THR A 102 -8.01 25.83 -4.02
N ALA A 103 -8.23 25.82 -5.33
CA ALA A 103 -7.18 25.54 -6.31
C ALA A 103 -6.07 26.60 -6.26
N LYS A 104 -6.44 27.90 -6.20
CA LYS A 104 -5.49 29.02 -6.14
C LYS A 104 -4.66 29.03 -4.86
N THR A 105 -5.25 28.64 -3.73
CA THR A 105 -4.57 28.70 -2.41
C THR A 105 -3.83 27.42 -2.05
N TYR A 106 -4.49 26.28 -2.19
CA TYR A 106 -3.93 24.99 -1.78
C TYR A 106 -2.83 24.48 -2.73
N LEU A 107 -2.99 24.71 -4.04
CA LEU A 107 -1.99 24.27 -5.04
C LEU A 107 -1.05 25.41 -5.45
N ARG A 108 -0.99 26.50 -4.67
CA ARG A 108 -0.16 27.66 -5.01
C ARG A 108 1.29 27.28 -5.27
N ASP A 109 1.89 26.49 -4.38
CA ASP A 109 3.31 26.14 -4.48
C ASP A 109 3.59 25.23 -5.67
N ASP A 110 2.71 24.25 -5.94
CA ASP A 110 2.79 23.40 -7.13
C ASP A 110 2.68 24.22 -8.42
N LEU A 111 1.72 25.15 -8.48
CA LEU A 111 1.51 25.99 -9.64
C LEU A 111 2.62 27.02 -9.84
N MET A 112 3.19 27.56 -8.75
CA MET A 112 4.31 28.49 -8.82
C MET A 112 5.60 27.83 -9.30
N ALA A 113 5.79 26.54 -9.00
CA ALA A 113 6.95 25.77 -9.42
C ALA A 113 6.86 25.26 -10.86
N ALA A 114 5.65 25.11 -11.42
CA ALA A 114 5.41 24.55 -12.74
C ALA A 114 5.50 25.59 -13.86
N ARG A 115 5.83 25.12 -15.07
CA ARG A 115 5.75 25.91 -16.31
C ARG A 115 4.48 25.61 -17.11
N THR A 116 3.97 24.37 -16.98
CA THR A 116 2.80 23.92 -17.71
C THR A 116 1.81 23.21 -16.79
N PHE A 117 0.54 23.38 -17.08
CA PHE A 117 -0.52 22.76 -16.29
C PHE A 117 -1.71 22.34 -17.15
N LYS A 118 -2.56 21.51 -16.55
CA LYS A 118 -3.85 21.08 -17.07
C LYS A 118 -4.85 20.97 -15.94
N VAL A 119 -6.12 21.21 -16.21
CA VAL A 119 -7.19 20.93 -15.24
C VAL A 119 -8.03 19.76 -15.72
N GLU A 120 -8.20 18.77 -14.85
CA GLU A 120 -9.06 17.60 -15.06
C GLU A 120 -10.15 17.55 -14.00
N SER A 121 -11.39 17.79 -14.41
CA SER A 121 -12.53 17.73 -13.52
C SER A 121 -13.33 16.45 -13.72
N LYS A 122 -13.75 15.85 -12.61
CA LYS A 122 -14.68 14.71 -12.57
C LYS A 122 -15.86 15.05 -11.66
N ARG A 123 -17.08 14.76 -12.12
CA ARG A 123 -18.27 14.92 -11.28
C ARG A 123 -19.08 13.63 -11.23
N SER A 124 -19.44 13.20 -10.03
CA SER A 124 -20.47 12.18 -9.81
C SER A 124 -21.82 12.78 -9.47
N ASP A 125 -21.82 13.98 -8.90
CA ASP A 125 -23.05 14.73 -8.62
C ASP A 125 -23.54 15.46 -9.89
N LYS A 126 -24.63 14.95 -10.47
CA LYS A 126 -25.23 15.54 -11.67
C LYS A 126 -26.00 16.85 -11.42
N SER A 127 -26.28 17.18 -10.17
CA SER A 127 -26.95 18.44 -9.79
C SER A 127 -26.00 19.64 -9.78
N PHE A 128 -24.68 19.42 -9.83
CA PHE A 128 -23.70 20.49 -9.91
C PHE A 128 -23.88 21.32 -11.20
N PRO A 129 -23.83 22.67 -11.14
CA PRO A 129 -24.28 23.54 -12.24
C PRO A 129 -23.44 23.46 -13.52
N MET A 130 -22.18 22.98 -13.43
CA MET A 130 -21.28 22.85 -14.57
C MET A 130 -21.05 21.38 -14.93
N THR A 131 -20.88 21.10 -16.22
CA THR A 131 -20.31 19.82 -16.68
C THR A 131 -18.82 19.72 -16.29
N SER A 132 -18.25 18.52 -16.32
CA SER A 132 -16.81 18.36 -16.05
C SER A 132 -15.93 19.19 -17.00
N ILE A 133 -16.32 19.29 -18.28
CA ILE A 133 -15.60 20.08 -19.28
C ILE A 133 -15.69 21.58 -18.96
N GLN A 134 -16.89 22.07 -18.68
CA GLN A 134 -17.08 23.48 -18.30
C GLN A 134 -16.33 23.87 -17.06
N LEU A 135 -16.32 22.99 -16.03
CA LEU A 135 -15.58 23.20 -14.80
C LEU A 135 -14.06 23.25 -15.05
N SER A 136 -13.54 22.32 -15.88
CA SER A 136 -12.13 22.34 -16.24
C SER A 136 -11.73 23.60 -17.00
N GLN A 137 -12.58 24.09 -17.93
CA GLN A 137 -12.35 25.30 -18.67
C GLN A 137 -12.40 26.54 -17.77
N PHE A 138 -13.40 26.62 -16.88
CA PHE A 138 -13.54 27.71 -15.93
C PHE A 138 -12.32 27.78 -14.98
N VAL A 139 -12.01 26.71 -14.29
CA VAL A 139 -10.86 26.68 -13.35
C VAL A 139 -9.55 26.91 -14.10
N GLY A 140 -9.39 26.32 -15.30
CA GLY A 140 -8.18 26.49 -16.11
C GLY A 140 -7.95 27.92 -16.57
N GLY A 141 -9.00 28.58 -17.05
CA GLY A 141 -8.94 30.02 -17.47
C GLY A 141 -8.55 30.92 -16.31
N GLU A 142 -9.23 30.80 -15.19
CA GLU A 142 -8.98 31.56 -13.97
C GLU A 142 -7.58 31.31 -13.35
N LEU A 143 -7.08 30.07 -13.40
CA LEU A 143 -5.72 29.76 -12.96
C LEU A 143 -4.66 30.37 -13.89
N ASN A 144 -4.90 30.36 -15.19
CA ASN A 144 -4.01 31.00 -16.18
C ASN A 144 -3.91 32.50 -15.97
N GLU A 145 -5.01 33.16 -15.58
CA GLU A 145 -5.01 34.58 -15.23
C GLU A 145 -4.31 34.86 -13.91
N ALA A 146 -4.55 34.00 -12.89
CA ALA A 146 -3.95 34.15 -11.56
C ALA A 146 -2.43 33.85 -11.54
N PHE A 147 -1.96 32.99 -12.43
CA PHE A 147 -0.57 32.56 -12.56
C PHE A 147 -0.04 32.78 -13.99
N PRO A 148 0.29 34.01 -14.40
CA PRO A 148 0.63 34.34 -15.80
C PRO A 148 1.90 33.68 -16.34
N HIS A 149 2.73 33.08 -15.47
CA HIS A 149 3.97 32.40 -15.85
C HIS A 149 3.76 30.96 -16.34
N ILE A 150 2.58 30.34 -16.03
CA ILE A 150 2.26 28.97 -16.46
C ILE A 150 1.46 28.97 -17.76
N GLN A 151 1.62 27.92 -18.55
CA GLN A 151 0.90 27.72 -19.80
C GLN A 151 0.06 26.44 -19.76
N ALA A 152 -1.13 26.48 -20.38
CA ALA A 152 -1.96 25.29 -20.52
C ALA A 152 -1.32 24.29 -21.51
N ASP A 153 -1.04 23.06 -21.07
CA ASP A 153 -0.58 21.96 -21.91
C ASP A 153 -1.50 20.75 -21.71
N MET A 154 -2.21 20.38 -22.76
CA MET A 154 -3.19 19.30 -22.73
C MET A 154 -2.55 17.91 -22.89
N HIS A 155 -1.28 17.83 -23.30
CA HIS A 155 -0.60 16.57 -23.65
C HIS A 155 0.42 16.13 -22.60
N THR A 156 1.32 17.03 -22.20
CA THR A 156 2.44 16.74 -21.30
C THR A 156 2.59 17.78 -20.18
N PRO A 157 1.53 18.06 -19.41
CA PRO A 157 1.57 19.06 -18.35
C PRO A 157 2.49 18.60 -17.21
N GLU A 158 3.25 19.53 -16.64
CA GLU A 158 4.04 19.28 -15.42
C GLU A 158 3.12 19.08 -14.21
N VAL A 159 2.02 19.87 -14.13
CA VAL A 159 1.01 19.75 -13.07
C VAL A 159 -0.36 19.51 -13.64
N VAL A 160 -1.03 18.47 -13.17
CA VAL A 160 -2.47 18.25 -13.42
C VAL A 160 -3.25 18.61 -12.17
N VAL A 161 -4.03 19.66 -12.26
CA VAL A 161 -5.00 20.05 -11.23
C VAL A 161 -6.23 19.18 -11.35
N HIS A 162 -6.47 18.32 -10.39
CA HIS A 162 -7.65 17.49 -10.33
C HIS A 162 -8.74 18.12 -9.48
N VAL A 163 -9.95 18.20 -10.03
CA VAL A 163 -11.15 18.63 -9.33
C VAL A 163 -12.16 17.49 -9.32
N GLU A 164 -12.49 16.99 -8.15
CA GLU A 164 -13.45 15.89 -8.01
C GLU A 164 -14.70 16.39 -7.27
N VAL A 165 -15.81 16.62 -8.01
CA VAL A 165 -17.11 16.95 -7.41
C VAL A 165 -17.87 15.68 -7.08
N ARG A 166 -18.09 15.47 -5.78
CA ARG A 166 -18.77 14.29 -5.23
C ARG A 166 -20.10 14.69 -4.58
N ASP A 167 -20.85 13.72 -4.04
CA ASP A 167 -22.19 13.97 -3.51
C ASP A 167 -22.23 15.01 -2.37
N PHE A 168 -21.19 15.07 -1.54
CA PHE A 168 -21.17 15.85 -0.30
C PHE A 168 -20.08 16.93 -0.22
N ALA A 169 -19.07 16.91 -1.07
CA ALA A 169 -18.01 17.92 -1.14
C ALA A 169 -17.35 17.94 -2.52
N ALA A 170 -16.55 18.96 -2.78
CA ALA A 170 -15.58 18.96 -3.85
C ALA A 170 -14.17 18.77 -3.25
N TYR A 171 -13.29 18.18 -4.04
CA TYR A 171 -11.90 17.89 -3.66
C TYR A 171 -10.97 18.42 -4.74
N VAL A 172 -9.95 19.14 -4.30
CA VAL A 172 -8.91 19.69 -5.19
C VAL A 172 -7.58 19.09 -4.81
N HIS A 173 -6.86 18.56 -5.78
CA HIS A 173 -5.52 18.00 -5.58
C HIS A 173 -4.67 18.11 -6.86
N ALA A 174 -3.34 18.03 -6.69
CA ALA A 174 -2.39 17.95 -7.80
C ALA A 174 -2.16 16.49 -8.25
N ASN A 175 -1.07 16.25 -8.97
CA ASN A 175 -0.69 14.96 -9.50
C ASN A 175 -0.74 13.87 -8.41
N PRO A 176 -1.44 12.75 -8.64
CA PRO A 176 -1.44 11.65 -7.68
C PRO A 176 -0.07 10.98 -7.58
N THR A 177 0.36 10.68 -6.37
CA THR A 177 1.55 9.87 -6.12
C THR A 177 1.24 8.40 -6.38
N PRO A 178 2.12 7.65 -7.07
CA PRO A 178 1.96 6.21 -7.23
C PRO A 178 1.89 5.49 -5.88
N GLY A 179 0.88 4.64 -5.71
CA GLY A 179 0.74 3.76 -4.56
C GLY A 179 1.42 2.40 -4.78
N ALA A 180 1.41 1.56 -3.77
CA ALA A 180 2.05 0.24 -3.79
C ALA A 180 1.40 -0.76 -4.76
N GLY A 181 0.16 -0.54 -5.16
CA GLY A 181 -0.61 -1.46 -6.00
C GLY A 181 -0.90 -2.81 -5.33
N GLY A 182 -1.20 -3.83 -6.13
CA GLY A 182 -1.48 -5.19 -5.64
C GLY A 182 -2.81 -5.31 -4.91
N LEU A 183 -2.90 -6.27 -3.98
CA LEU A 183 -4.07 -6.60 -3.19
C LEU A 183 -3.85 -6.34 -1.70
N PRO A 184 -4.87 -5.98 -0.92
CA PRO A 184 -4.74 -5.78 0.51
C PRO A 184 -4.23 -7.04 1.22
N VAL A 185 -3.21 -6.91 2.06
CA VAL A 185 -2.64 -8.02 2.82
C VAL A 185 -3.72 -8.73 3.63
N GLY A 186 -3.76 -10.05 3.52
CA GLY A 186 -4.68 -10.94 4.24
C GLY A 186 -5.98 -11.27 3.49
N VAL A 187 -6.19 -10.75 2.25
CA VAL A 187 -7.35 -11.16 1.43
C VAL A 187 -7.15 -12.53 0.77
N GLY A 188 -5.91 -12.95 0.55
CA GLY A 188 -5.53 -14.24 -0.03
C GLY A 188 -5.27 -15.32 1.03
N GLY A 189 -5.56 -15.07 2.30
CA GLY A 189 -5.24 -15.98 3.40
C GLY A 189 -3.83 -15.77 3.96
N THR A 190 -3.31 -16.78 4.66
CA THR A 190 -2.00 -16.76 5.32
C THR A 190 -1.05 -17.78 4.70
N ALA A 191 0.21 -17.43 4.56
CA ALA A 191 1.29 -18.35 4.18
C ALA A 191 2.46 -18.21 5.14
N VAL A 192 3.26 -19.27 5.25
CA VAL A 192 4.53 -19.25 5.98
C VAL A 192 5.67 -19.05 5.00
N SER A 193 6.47 -18.01 5.20
CA SER A 193 7.65 -17.71 4.39
C SER A 193 8.92 -18.12 5.12
N LEU A 194 9.78 -18.86 4.43
CA LEU A 194 11.09 -19.24 4.93
C LEU A 194 12.04 -18.06 4.70
N LEU A 195 12.36 -17.33 5.78
CA LEU A 195 13.17 -16.13 5.71
C LEU A 195 14.64 -16.43 6.02
N SER A 196 15.51 -16.11 5.11
CA SER A 196 16.97 -16.24 5.23
C SER A 196 17.65 -14.88 5.22
N GLY A 197 18.96 -14.84 5.46
CA GLY A 197 19.79 -13.64 5.36
C GLY A 197 20.16 -13.23 3.92
N GLY A 198 19.68 -13.97 2.90
CA GLY A 198 19.86 -13.64 1.49
C GLY A 198 18.82 -12.65 0.98
N ILE A 199 18.99 -12.22 -0.28
CA ILE A 199 18.11 -11.20 -0.91
C ILE A 199 16.81 -11.80 -1.47
N ASP A 200 16.79 -13.07 -1.83
CA ASP A 200 15.65 -13.67 -2.54
C ASP A 200 14.43 -13.85 -1.62
N SER A 201 14.65 -14.35 -0.39
CA SER A 201 13.53 -14.63 0.52
C SER A 201 12.74 -13.39 0.99
N PRO A 202 13.35 -12.24 1.32
CA PRO A 202 12.57 -11.03 1.62
C PRO A 202 11.85 -10.49 0.37
N VAL A 203 12.45 -10.59 -0.81
CA VAL A 203 11.79 -10.18 -2.08
C VAL A 203 10.58 -11.06 -2.37
N ALA A 204 10.73 -12.39 -2.28
CA ALA A 204 9.61 -13.33 -2.45
C ALA A 204 8.49 -13.05 -1.43
N SER A 205 8.84 -12.79 -0.17
CA SER A 205 7.88 -12.41 0.88
C SER A 205 7.12 -11.14 0.50
N TRP A 206 7.82 -10.10 0.08
CA TRP A 206 7.20 -8.84 -0.36
C TRP A 206 6.27 -9.05 -1.56
N MET A 207 6.70 -9.83 -2.56
CA MET A 207 5.89 -10.14 -3.75
C MET A 207 4.60 -10.88 -3.37
N MET A 208 4.68 -11.85 -2.47
CA MET A 208 3.51 -12.62 -2.04
C MET A 208 2.58 -11.80 -1.15
N ALA A 209 3.11 -10.92 -0.29
CA ALA A 209 2.30 -9.95 0.45
C ALA A 209 1.59 -8.98 -0.49
N LYS A 210 2.24 -8.51 -1.57
CA LYS A 210 1.63 -7.67 -2.62
C LYS A 210 0.48 -8.38 -3.36
N ARG A 211 0.51 -9.72 -3.42
CA ARG A 211 -0.61 -10.55 -3.94
C ARG A 211 -1.70 -10.83 -2.92
N GLY A 212 -1.61 -10.22 -1.73
CA GLY A 212 -2.66 -10.26 -0.72
C GLY A 212 -2.49 -11.33 0.36
N LEU A 213 -1.35 -12.01 0.44
CA LEU A 213 -1.10 -12.96 1.52
C LEU A 213 -0.67 -12.25 2.81
N ALA A 214 -1.24 -12.66 3.94
CA ALA A 214 -0.65 -12.42 5.24
C ALA A 214 0.50 -13.40 5.44
N LEU A 215 1.61 -12.95 6.03
CA LEU A 215 2.80 -13.76 6.17
C LEU A 215 3.16 -13.99 7.64
N GLU A 216 3.47 -15.25 7.94
CA GLU A 216 4.25 -15.67 9.09
C GLU A 216 5.64 -16.07 8.60
N MET A 217 6.69 -15.76 9.35
CA MET A 217 8.06 -16.02 8.94
C MET A 217 8.65 -17.17 9.73
N VAL A 218 9.42 -18.05 9.08
CA VAL A 218 10.24 -19.09 9.74
C VAL A 218 11.69 -18.85 9.38
N HIS A 219 12.54 -18.80 10.39
CA HIS A 219 13.99 -18.73 10.27
C HIS A 219 14.64 -19.90 11.00
N PHE A 220 15.51 -20.64 10.31
CA PHE A 220 16.29 -21.74 10.90
C PHE A 220 17.63 -21.22 11.38
N PHE A 221 17.90 -21.40 12.66
CA PHE A 221 19.11 -20.91 13.31
C PHE A 221 19.93 -22.06 13.86
N SER A 222 21.20 -22.19 13.46
CA SER A 222 22.11 -23.29 13.81
C SER A 222 23.38 -22.76 14.46
N TYR A 223 23.30 -22.31 15.70
CA TYR A 223 24.51 -21.97 16.46
C TYR A 223 25.31 -23.23 16.82
N PRO A 224 26.66 -23.23 16.70
CA PRO A 224 27.56 -22.15 16.31
C PRO A 224 27.81 -22.03 14.78
N TYR A 225 27.19 -22.87 13.94
CA TYR A 225 27.39 -22.84 12.49
C TYR A 225 26.87 -21.56 11.81
N THR A 226 25.86 -20.92 12.41
CA THR A 226 25.41 -19.58 12.06
C THR A 226 25.60 -18.64 13.24
N SER A 227 26.13 -17.45 12.99
CA SER A 227 26.43 -16.51 14.07
C SER A 227 25.17 -15.78 14.56
N PRO A 228 25.18 -15.23 15.79
CA PRO A 228 24.12 -14.37 16.29
C PRO A 228 23.85 -13.17 15.37
N GLU A 229 24.88 -12.57 14.75
CA GLU A 229 24.76 -11.46 13.81
C GLU A 229 23.98 -11.87 12.55
N ALA A 230 24.14 -13.10 12.08
CA ALA A 230 23.37 -13.63 10.96
C ALA A 230 21.86 -13.69 11.30
N LYS A 231 21.53 -14.07 12.54
CA LYS A 231 20.15 -14.04 13.03
C LYS A 231 19.63 -12.60 13.12
N GLU A 232 20.40 -11.67 13.69
CA GLU A 232 19.98 -10.26 13.78
C GLU A 232 19.75 -9.66 12.40
N LYS A 233 20.57 -9.98 11.39
CA LYS A 233 20.35 -9.60 10.01
C LYS A 233 18.98 -10.06 9.49
N VAL A 234 18.58 -11.29 9.78
CA VAL A 234 17.27 -11.83 9.37
C VAL A 234 16.13 -11.08 10.05
N LEU A 235 16.26 -10.77 11.33
CA LEU A 235 15.28 -9.97 12.07
C LEU A 235 15.17 -8.56 11.52
N GLU A 236 16.29 -7.96 11.12
CA GLU A 236 16.29 -6.64 10.48
C GLU A 236 15.60 -6.67 9.10
N LEU A 237 15.84 -7.72 8.30
CA LEU A 237 15.10 -7.91 7.03
C LEU A 237 13.59 -8.05 7.27
N ALA A 238 13.18 -8.75 8.33
CA ALA A 238 11.78 -8.80 8.72
C ALA A 238 11.22 -7.44 9.13
N ARG A 239 11.99 -6.61 9.86
CA ARG A 239 11.60 -5.23 10.21
C ARG A 239 11.42 -4.37 8.96
N LEU A 240 12.32 -4.47 7.98
CA LEU A 240 12.23 -3.74 6.71
C LEU A 240 11.00 -4.14 5.87
N LEU A 241 10.47 -5.34 6.06
CA LEU A 241 9.23 -5.80 5.41
C LEU A 241 7.96 -5.28 6.10
N THR A 242 7.99 -4.93 7.38
CA THR A 242 6.79 -4.55 8.14
C THR A 242 6.04 -3.34 7.57
N PRO A 243 6.71 -2.28 7.02
CA PRO A 243 6.02 -1.17 6.40
C PRO A 243 5.15 -1.56 5.20
N TRP A 244 5.41 -2.71 4.58
CA TRP A 244 4.67 -3.24 3.43
C TRP A 244 3.71 -4.37 3.81
N CYS A 245 4.21 -5.35 4.57
CA CYS A 245 3.48 -6.56 4.91
C CYS A 245 2.56 -6.40 6.13
N GLY A 246 2.78 -5.35 6.94
CA GLY A 246 2.14 -5.19 8.24
C GLY A 246 2.86 -5.98 9.33
N ARG A 247 2.14 -6.33 10.39
CA ARG A 247 2.71 -7.11 11.49
C ARG A 247 3.20 -8.47 11.00
N LEU A 248 4.43 -8.80 11.32
CA LEU A 248 5.06 -10.09 11.02
C LEU A 248 5.44 -10.78 12.32
N THR A 249 5.18 -12.07 12.39
CA THR A 249 5.71 -12.98 13.44
C THR A 249 6.86 -13.76 12.86
N VAL A 250 8.00 -13.79 13.54
CA VAL A 250 9.17 -14.56 13.13
C VAL A 250 9.38 -15.72 14.09
N HIS A 251 9.18 -16.95 13.59
CA HIS A 251 9.46 -18.19 14.32
C HIS A 251 10.92 -18.55 14.10
N VAL A 252 11.75 -18.33 15.13
CA VAL A 252 13.15 -18.76 15.11
C VAL A 252 13.22 -20.19 15.57
N VAL A 253 13.61 -21.09 14.68
CA VAL A 253 13.68 -22.53 14.93
C VAL A 253 15.14 -22.95 15.18
N PRO A 254 15.50 -23.42 16.37
CA PRO A 254 16.80 -24.05 16.60
C PRO A 254 16.96 -25.29 15.71
N PHE A 255 18.04 -25.34 14.94
CA PHE A 255 18.21 -26.37 13.92
C PHE A 255 19.54 -27.18 14.09
N THR A 256 20.36 -26.80 15.05
CA THR A 256 21.69 -27.35 15.29
C THR A 256 21.66 -28.86 15.50
N GLU A 257 20.83 -29.38 16.44
CA GLU A 257 20.72 -30.79 16.75
C GLU A 257 20.35 -31.64 15.53
N ILE A 258 19.40 -31.15 14.72
CA ILE A 258 19.00 -31.82 13.48
C ILE A 258 20.15 -31.84 12.48
N GLN A 259 20.86 -30.73 12.34
CA GLN A 259 21.98 -30.60 11.43
C GLN A 259 23.13 -31.54 11.82
N GLU A 260 23.47 -31.64 13.10
CA GLU A 260 24.50 -32.53 13.61
C GLU A 260 24.13 -33.99 13.47
N GLU A 261 22.88 -34.36 13.76
CA GLU A 261 22.38 -35.71 13.57
C GLU A 261 22.43 -36.15 12.11
N LEU A 262 22.02 -35.27 11.19
CA LEU A 262 22.11 -35.53 9.75
C LEU A 262 23.56 -35.72 9.30
N ARG A 263 24.48 -34.90 9.82
CA ARG A 263 25.92 -35.05 9.49
C ARG A 263 26.51 -36.36 9.98
N ARG A 264 26.05 -36.86 11.15
CA ARG A 264 26.52 -38.10 11.75
C ARG A 264 25.93 -39.34 11.09
N SER A 265 24.65 -39.28 10.70
CA SER A 265 23.85 -40.45 10.35
C SER A 265 23.56 -40.60 8.87
N CYS A 266 23.87 -39.59 8.03
CA CYS A 266 23.53 -39.61 6.62
C CYS A 266 24.77 -39.48 5.72
N PRO A 267 24.73 -40.06 4.49
CA PRO A 267 25.78 -39.83 3.50
C PRO A 267 25.88 -38.32 3.16
N GLU A 268 27.12 -37.84 3.00
CA GLU A 268 27.41 -36.43 2.73
C GLU A 268 26.68 -35.92 1.46
N SER A 269 26.59 -36.78 0.43
CA SER A 269 25.88 -36.47 -0.83
C SER A 269 24.37 -36.19 -0.63
N LEU A 270 23.76 -36.67 0.44
CA LEU A 270 22.34 -36.48 0.74
C LEU A 270 22.11 -35.42 1.82
N PHE A 271 23.16 -34.90 2.45
CA PHE A 271 23.06 -34.00 3.60
C PHE A 271 22.19 -32.77 3.30
N THR A 272 22.48 -32.03 2.21
CA THR A 272 21.73 -30.85 1.87
C THR A 272 20.26 -31.14 1.52
N LEU A 273 20.01 -32.25 0.84
CA LEU A 273 18.65 -32.67 0.47
C LEU A 273 17.82 -32.99 1.72
N LEU A 274 18.38 -33.75 2.64
CA LEU A 274 17.71 -34.14 3.87
C LEU A 274 17.51 -32.93 4.80
N MET A 275 18.50 -32.07 4.91
CA MET A 275 18.39 -30.82 5.65
C MET A 275 17.21 -29.96 5.14
N ARG A 276 17.13 -29.72 3.85
CA ARG A 276 16.00 -28.99 3.23
C ARG A 276 14.65 -29.69 3.48
N ARG A 277 14.63 -31.02 3.40
CA ARG A 277 13.42 -31.80 3.71
C ARG A 277 12.93 -31.60 5.13
N PHE A 278 13.84 -31.59 6.13
CA PHE A 278 13.49 -31.29 7.51
C PHE A 278 12.98 -29.86 7.69
N MET A 279 13.65 -28.89 7.07
CA MET A 279 13.20 -27.50 7.09
C MET A 279 11.77 -27.35 6.54
N MET A 280 11.46 -27.98 5.40
CA MET A 280 10.11 -27.95 4.81
C MET A 280 9.09 -28.61 5.72
N ARG A 281 9.40 -29.75 6.35
CA ARG A 281 8.50 -30.42 7.30
C ARG A 281 8.23 -29.60 8.55
N ILE A 282 9.23 -28.91 9.08
CA ILE A 282 9.06 -28.01 10.23
C ILE A 282 8.23 -26.79 9.83
N ALA A 283 8.53 -26.17 8.69
CA ALA A 283 7.75 -25.07 8.16
C ALA A 283 6.27 -25.46 7.93
N GLN A 284 6.01 -26.67 7.43
CA GLN A 284 4.66 -27.23 7.30
C GLN A 284 3.95 -27.34 8.66
N ARG A 285 4.63 -27.80 9.70
CA ARG A 285 4.05 -27.87 11.05
C ARG A 285 3.74 -26.49 11.62
N VAL A 286 4.61 -25.50 11.36
CA VAL A 286 4.34 -24.12 11.72
C VAL A 286 3.10 -23.63 10.96
N ALA A 287 3.02 -23.88 9.64
CA ALA A 287 1.88 -23.49 8.82
C ALA A 287 0.57 -24.08 9.36
N GLN A 288 0.54 -25.37 9.71
CA GLN A 288 -0.62 -26.02 10.31
C GLN A 288 -1.02 -25.37 11.65
N ARG A 289 -0.04 -25.02 12.49
CA ARG A 289 -0.28 -24.37 13.80
C ARG A 289 -0.90 -22.98 13.66
N VAL A 290 -0.45 -22.20 12.67
CA VAL A 290 -0.94 -20.82 12.46
C VAL A 290 -2.10 -20.75 11.47
N GLY A 291 -2.59 -21.88 10.96
CA GLY A 291 -3.68 -21.92 9.97
C GLY A 291 -3.29 -21.38 8.61
N ALA A 292 -2.01 -21.45 8.23
CA ALA A 292 -1.55 -21.06 6.92
C ALA A 292 -1.77 -22.17 5.88
N HIS A 293 -2.05 -21.78 4.63
CA HIS A 293 -2.40 -22.71 3.56
C HIS A 293 -1.25 -23.01 2.59
N GLY A 294 -0.11 -22.38 2.75
CA GLY A 294 1.04 -22.58 1.86
C GLY A 294 2.36 -22.14 2.46
N LEU A 295 3.44 -22.56 1.82
CA LEU A 295 4.79 -22.15 2.12
C LEU A 295 5.31 -21.27 1.00
N VAL A 296 6.15 -20.29 1.34
CA VAL A 296 6.84 -19.39 0.41
C VAL A 296 8.34 -19.59 0.60
N THR A 297 9.02 -19.89 -0.47
CA THR A 297 10.49 -19.93 -0.53
C THR A 297 11.00 -18.87 -1.49
N GLY A 298 12.15 -18.29 -1.18
CA GLY A 298 12.83 -17.34 -2.07
C GLY A 298 13.96 -18.07 -2.78
N GLU A 299 13.80 -18.26 -4.10
CA GLU A 299 14.82 -18.90 -4.94
C GLU A 299 14.98 -18.12 -6.25
N SER A 300 16.23 -18.04 -6.74
CA SER A 300 16.55 -17.46 -8.03
C SER A 300 16.83 -18.55 -9.04
N LEU A 301 16.17 -18.50 -10.20
CA LEU A 301 16.35 -19.48 -11.28
C LEU A 301 17.81 -19.66 -11.69
N GLY A 302 18.61 -18.59 -11.69
CA GLY A 302 20.03 -18.65 -12.05
C GLY A 302 20.95 -19.27 -11.01
N GLN A 303 20.46 -19.54 -9.79
CA GLN A 303 21.24 -20.10 -8.68
C GLN A 303 20.87 -21.56 -8.38
N VAL A 304 19.78 -22.05 -8.93
CA VAL A 304 19.35 -23.45 -8.74
C VAL A 304 19.87 -24.26 -9.90
N ALA A 305 20.83 -25.15 -9.63
CA ALA A 305 21.30 -26.13 -10.60
C ALA A 305 20.15 -27.06 -10.98
N SER A 306 19.85 -27.21 -12.26
CA SER A 306 18.81 -28.08 -12.82
C SER A 306 17.35 -27.70 -12.46
N GLN A 307 16.90 -26.55 -12.86
CA GLN A 307 15.45 -26.32 -12.97
C GLN A 307 14.97 -26.71 -14.37
N THR A 308 14.31 -27.83 -14.44
CA THR A 308 13.50 -28.22 -15.60
C THR A 308 12.04 -28.03 -15.25
N MET A 309 11.20 -27.90 -16.29
CA MET A 309 9.74 -27.85 -16.10
C MET A 309 9.14 -29.25 -15.91
N GLU A 310 9.96 -30.30 -15.92
CA GLU A 310 9.61 -31.69 -15.67
C GLU A 310 9.74 -32.07 -14.19
#